data_5a361479f41569a3198da9f8f5b13620
#
_entry.id   5a361479f41569a3198da9f8f5b13620
#
_cell.length_a   1.000
_cell.length_b   1.000
_cell.length_c   1.000
_cell.angle_alpha   90.00
_cell.angle_beta   90.00
_cell.angle_gamma   90.00
#
_symmetry.space_group_name_H-M   'P 1'
#
loop_
_entity.id
_entity.type
_entity.pdbx_description
1 polymer ?
#
loop_
_entity_poly.entity_id
_entity_poly.type
_entity_poly.pdbx_seq_one_letter_code
_entity_poly.pdbx_strand_id
1 'polypeptide(L)'
;MRAALAPNAGLPIVILAFNYDPLARGYVESLAHPGGNITGVFTRQPELAVKQLQLLVEAFPEKNRLGILWDDQTIEQFESAEQEAQKNRLAMKSIKLTSPPYDFEKAFRAAKENSVQILLVLSSPLFAPHNKEIVDLAMRYQLPTMFTFKYYVETGGLMSYGVDTEPLFRRGAAFVAKILRGAKASELPVEQASNFELTVNLKTAKAAGFTLPTSILLRANEVIE
;
A
#
# COMPACT_ATOMS: atom_id res chain seq x y z
N MET A 1 -19.59 -1.88 -5.99
CA MET A 1 -19.31 -0.55 -6.62
C MET A 1 -20.06 -0.33 -7.92
N ARG A 2 -20.01 -1.22 -8.93
CA ARG A 2 -20.78 -1.01 -10.21
C ARG A 2 -22.28 -0.74 -10.02
N ALA A 3 -22.95 -1.36 -9.06
CA ALA A 3 -24.38 -1.14 -8.81
C ALA A 3 -24.70 0.26 -8.21
N ALA A 4 -23.76 0.83 -7.45
CA ALA A 4 -23.89 2.19 -6.90
C ALA A 4 -23.57 3.28 -7.93
N LEU A 5 -22.95 2.91 -9.05
CA LEU A 5 -22.60 3.77 -10.18
C LEU A 5 -23.70 3.81 -11.24
N ALA A 6 -24.83 3.13 -11.04
CA ALA A 6 -25.95 3.20 -11.95
C ALA A 6 -26.42 4.66 -12.09
N PRO A 7 -26.63 5.17 -13.31
CA PRO A 7 -26.95 6.58 -13.59
C PRO A 7 -28.14 7.14 -12.82
N ASN A 8 -28.96 6.29 -12.23
CA ASN A 8 -30.20 6.64 -11.49
C ASN A 8 -30.11 6.46 -9.98
N ALA A 9 -28.94 6.19 -9.41
CA ALA A 9 -28.87 5.92 -7.96
C ALA A 9 -29.10 7.18 -7.10
N GLY A 10 -28.98 8.39 -7.67
CA GLY A 10 -29.28 9.66 -6.98
C GLY A 10 -28.53 9.96 -5.68
N LEU A 11 -27.86 8.92 -5.13
CA LEU A 11 -27.14 9.00 -3.88
C LEU A 11 -25.71 9.48 -4.11
N PRO A 12 -25.25 10.50 -3.39
CA PRO A 12 -23.85 10.91 -3.43
C PRO A 12 -22.95 9.86 -2.80
N ILE A 13 -21.79 9.63 -3.42
CA ILE A 13 -20.79 8.65 -2.99
C ILE A 13 -19.49 9.39 -2.68
N VAL A 14 -19.02 9.27 -1.44
CA VAL A 14 -17.68 9.74 -1.05
C VAL A 14 -16.76 8.53 -1.00
N ILE A 15 -15.77 8.50 -1.91
CA ILE A 15 -14.79 7.42 -1.95
C ILE A 15 -13.56 7.73 -1.12
N LEU A 16 -13.03 6.70 -0.47
CA LEU A 16 -11.67 6.62 0.04
C LEU A 16 -11.01 5.44 -0.67
N ALA A 17 -10.39 5.72 -1.82
CA ALA A 17 -9.93 4.67 -2.73
C ALA A 17 -8.42 4.46 -2.60
N PHE A 18 -8.01 3.33 -2.02
CA PHE A 18 -6.61 3.01 -1.77
C PHE A 18 -5.93 2.23 -2.91
N ASN A 19 -6.68 1.74 -3.89
CA ASN A 19 -6.11 0.83 -4.88
C ASN A 19 -6.66 1.01 -6.30
N TYR A 20 -7.17 2.17 -6.63
CA TYR A 20 -7.56 2.46 -8.00
C TYR A 20 -7.70 3.97 -8.27
N ASP A 21 -7.44 4.34 -9.51
CA ASP A 21 -7.65 5.67 -10.04
C ASP A 21 -9.10 5.78 -10.57
N PRO A 22 -9.96 6.60 -9.96
CA PRO A 22 -11.35 6.75 -10.37
C PRO A 22 -11.50 7.36 -11.78
N LEU A 23 -10.54 8.18 -12.23
CA LEU A 23 -10.52 8.74 -13.56
C LEU A 23 -10.18 7.68 -14.60
N ALA A 24 -9.10 6.91 -14.38
CA ALA A 24 -8.70 5.85 -15.30
C ALA A 24 -9.75 4.74 -15.43
N ARG A 25 -10.59 4.57 -14.41
CA ARG A 25 -11.72 3.61 -14.42
C ARG A 25 -13.02 4.19 -14.99
N GLY A 26 -13.03 5.44 -15.39
CA GLY A 26 -14.21 6.10 -15.95
C GLY A 26 -15.35 6.33 -14.94
N TYR A 27 -15.03 6.41 -13.64
CA TYR A 27 -16.01 6.71 -12.59
C TYR A 27 -16.29 8.18 -12.44
N VAL A 28 -15.40 9.03 -12.93
CA VAL A 28 -15.51 10.49 -12.93
C VAL A 28 -15.03 11.04 -14.28
N GLU A 29 -15.60 12.16 -14.72
CA GLU A 29 -15.24 12.80 -15.99
C GLU A 29 -13.89 13.53 -15.89
N SER A 30 -13.64 14.16 -14.74
CA SER A 30 -12.35 14.75 -14.38
C SER A 30 -12.18 14.79 -12.87
N LEU A 31 -10.96 15.02 -12.38
CA LEU A 31 -10.70 15.14 -10.95
C LEU A 31 -11.28 16.45 -10.39
N ALA A 32 -11.24 17.54 -11.16
CA ALA A 32 -11.75 18.85 -10.73
C ALA A 32 -13.27 18.92 -10.75
N HIS A 33 -13.88 18.30 -11.77
CA HIS A 33 -15.33 18.29 -11.99
C HIS A 33 -15.77 16.86 -12.29
N PRO A 34 -16.13 16.06 -11.27
CA PRO A 34 -16.46 14.65 -11.44
C PRO A 34 -17.65 14.37 -12.36
N GLY A 35 -18.59 15.32 -12.48
CA GLY A 35 -19.74 15.23 -13.39
C GLY A 35 -20.87 14.32 -12.91
N GLY A 36 -20.58 13.33 -12.07
CA GLY A 36 -21.51 12.33 -11.56
C GLY A 36 -21.84 12.49 -10.08
N ASN A 37 -22.16 11.38 -9.43
CA ASN A 37 -22.50 11.32 -8.01
C ASN A 37 -21.31 10.92 -7.09
N ILE A 38 -20.08 10.88 -7.62
CA ILE A 38 -18.87 10.46 -6.91
C ILE A 38 -17.97 11.65 -6.64
N THR A 39 -17.46 11.74 -5.40
CA THR A 39 -16.35 12.60 -4.97
C THR A 39 -15.51 11.86 -3.93
N GLY A 40 -14.43 12.47 -3.44
CA GLY A 40 -13.63 11.90 -2.35
C GLY A 40 -12.14 11.95 -2.58
N VAL A 41 -11.42 10.98 -2.03
CA VAL A 41 -9.94 10.92 -2.08
C VAL A 41 -9.50 9.56 -2.59
N PHE A 42 -8.41 9.55 -3.38
CA PHE A 42 -7.83 8.30 -3.89
C PHE A 42 -6.30 8.31 -3.82
N THR A 43 -5.72 7.12 -3.93
CA THR A 43 -4.26 6.92 -3.94
C THR A 43 -3.88 6.06 -5.13
N ARG A 44 -2.80 6.42 -5.82
CA ARG A 44 -2.22 5.61 -6.91
C ARG A 44 -1.21 4.61 -6.34
N GLN A 45 -1.67 3.45 -5.98
CA GLN A 45 -0.85 2.39 -5.39
C GLN A 45 0.27 1.85 -6.31
N PRO A 46 0.14 1.78 -7.65
CA PRO A 46 1.24 1.35 -8.51
C PRO A 46 2.49 2.25 -8.38
N GLU A 47 2.30 3.57 -8.29
CA GLU A 47 3.41 4.53 -8.08
C GLU A 47 4.04 4.36 -6.69
N LEU A 48 3.22 4.06 -5.67
CA LEU A 48 3.71 3.79 -4.32
C LEU A 48 4.51 2.49 -4.25
N ALA A 49 4.09 1.43 -4.94
CA ALA A 49 4.82 0.17 -4.98
C ALA A 49 6.24 0.34 -5.52
N VAL A 50 6.42 1.19 -6.54
CA VAL A 50 7.73 1.57 -7.06
C VAL A 50 8.57 2.27 -5.98
N LYS A 51 7.99 3.25 -5.27
CA LYS A 51 8.71 3.98 -4.23
C LYS A 51 9.05 3.11 -3.02
N GLN A 52 8.14 2.22 -2.63
CA GLN A 52 8.38 1.23 -1.58
C GLN A 52 9.56 0.33 -1.91
N LEU A 53 9.62 -0.17 -3.15
CA LEU A 53 10.75 -0.99 -3.61
C LEU A 53 12.07 -0.21 -3.58
N GLN A 54 12.09 1.04 -4.06
CA GLN A 54 13.29 1.88 -4.03
C GLN A 54 13.79 2.08 -2.59
N LEU A 55 12.88 2.36 -1.64
CA LEU A 55 13.23 2.51 -0.23
C LEU A 55 13.73 1.19 0.39
N LEU A 56 13.13 0.07 0.01
CA LEU A 56 13.57 -1.26 0.50
C LEU A 56 14.97 -1.61 -0.01
N VAL A 57 15.27 -1.33 -1.28
CA VAL A 57 16.61 -1.52 -1.87
C VAL A 57 17.62 -0.56 -1.23
N GLU A 58 17.27 0.70 -1.00
CA GLU A 58 18.13 1.66 -0.31
C GLU A 58 18.43 1.23 1.15
N ALA A 59 17.44 0.63 1.81
CA ALA A 59 17.62 0.12 3.17
C ALA A 59 18.55 -1.11 3.25
N PHE A 60 18.62 -1.91 2.18
CA PHE A 60 19.40 -3.16 2.14
C PHE A 60 20.15 -3.30 0.82
N PRO A 61 21.13 -2.43 0.53
CA PRO A 61 21.79 -2.37 -0.77
C PRO A 61 22.62 -3.62 -1.12
N GLU A 62 23.00 -4.41 -0.11
CA GLU A 62 23.71 -5.67 -0.28
C GLU A 62 22.82 -6.85 -0.67
N LYS A 63 21.47 -6.67 -0.62
CA LYS A 63 20.49 -7.71 -0.91
C LYS A 63 19.92 -7.53 -2.30
N ASN A 64 19.97 -8.56 -3.11
CA ASN A 64 19.55 -8.53 -4.51
C ASN A 64 18.44 -9.55 -4.86
N ARG A 65 17.95 -10.33 -3.86
CA ARG A 65 16.87 -11.31 -4.07
C ARG A 65 15.58 -10.81 -3.44
N LEU A 66 14.73 -10.24 -4.28
CA LEU A 66 13.45 -9.66 -3.90
C LEU A 66 12.32 -10.69 -3.98
N GLY A 67 11.51 -10.81 -2.92
CA GLY A 67 10.18 -11.41 -2.99
C GLY A 67 9.11 -10.32 -3.10
N ILE A 68 8.08 -10.55 -3.88
CA ILE A 68 6.89 -9.70 -3.91
C ILE A 68 5.69 -10.56 -3.55
N LEU A 69 5.07 -10.29 -2.39
CA LEU A 69 3.85 -10.94 -1.94
C LEU A 69 2.64 -10.16 -2.43
N TRP A 70 1.76 -10.82 -3.20
CA TRP A 70 0.66 -10.17 -3.88
C TRP A 70 -0.51 -11.12 -4.19
N ASP A 71 -1.63 -10.56 -4.64
CA ASP A 71 -2.82 -11.28 -5.11
C ASP A 71 -3.46 -10.59 -6.32
N ASP A 72 -4.56 -11.14 -6.83
CA ASP A 72 -5.25 -10.58 -8.01
C ASP A 72 -5.81 -9.17 -7.80
N GLN A 73 -5.94 -8.69 -6.56
CA GLN A 73 -6.37 -7.32 -6.26
C GLN A 73 -5.24 -6.30 -6.46
N THR A 74 -4.00 -6.76 -6.58
CA THR A 74 -2.78 -5.91 -6.60
C THR A 74 -1.96 -6.07 -7.88
N ILE A 75 -2.57 -6.54 -8.97
CA ILE A 75 -1.87 -6.82 -10.24
C ILE A 75 -1.15 -5.60 -10.80
N GLU A 76 -1.79 -4.41 -10.81
CA GLU A 76 -1.19 -3.17 -11.32
C GLU A 76 0.03 -2.73 -10.47
N GLN A 77 -0.05 -2.94 -9.15
CA GLN A 77 1.08 -2.70 -8.23
C GLN A 77 2.22 -3.68 -8.50
N PHE A 78 1.89 -4.96 -8.72
CA PHE A 78 2.88 -6.00 -9.01
C PHE A 78 3.62 -5.70 -10.31
N GLU A 79 2.92 -5.38 -11.39
CA GLU A 79 3.52 -5.04 -12.69
C GLU A 79 4.47 -3.84 -12.58
N SER A 80 4.08 -2.80 -11.82
CA SER A 80 4.92 -1.62 -11.59
C SER A 80 6.17 -1.95 -10.76
N ALA A 81 6.01 -2.76 -9.70
CA ALA A 81 7.14 -3.20 -8.88
C ALA A 81 8.07 -4.16 -9.63
N GLU A 82 7.53 -5.04 -10.49
CA GLU A 82 8.31 -5.94 -11.34
C GLU A 82 9.19 -5.16 -12.32
N GLN A 83 8.62 -4.15 -13.01
CA GLN A 83 9.38 -3.28 -13.91
C GLN A 83 10.51 -2.54 -13.16
N GLU A 84 10.23 -2.05 -11.96
CA GLU A 84 11.24 -1.37 -11.13
C GLU A 84 12.32 -2.35 -10.65
N ALA A 85 11.95 -3.59 -10.28
CA ALA A 85 12.89 -4.63 -9.90
C ALA A 85 13.85 -4.98 -11.06
N GLN A 86 13.32 -5.05 -12.30
CA GLN A 86 14.14 -5.28 -13.50
C GLN A 86 15.14 -4.15 -13.75
N LYS A 87 14.70 -2.86 -13.60
CA LYS A 87 15.60 -1.70 -13.73
C LYS A 87 16.74 -1.75 -12.72
N ASN A 88 16.45 -2.19 -11.49
CA ASN A 88 17.45 -2.34 -10.42
C ASN A 88 18.22 -3.68 -10.49
N ARG A 89 18.00 -4.51 -11.51
CA ARG A 89 18.66 -5.81 -11.71
C ARG A 89 18.51 -6.77 -10.53
N LEU A 90 17.36 -6.74 -9.87
CA LEU A 90 17.04 -7.64 -8.76
C LEU A 90 16.60 -9.00 -9.29
N ALA A 91 17.06 -10.08 -8.63
CA ALA A 91 16.50 -11.41 -8.84
C ALA A 91 15.15 -11.48 -8.12
N MET A 92 14.05 -11.33 -8.87
CA MET A 92 12.71 -11.24 -8.31
C MET A 92 12.02 -12.59 -8.28
N LYS A 93 11.36 -12.90 -7.15
CA LYS A 93 10.44 -14.02 -6.95
C LYS A 93 9.04 -13.49 -6.76
N SER A 94 8.14 -13.81 -7.67
CA SER A 94 6.70 -13.61 -7.50
C SER A 94 6.13 -14.63 -6.51
N ILE A 95 5.47 -14.15 -5.46
CA ILE A 95 4.78 -14.95 -4.43
C ILE A 95 3.31 -14.58 -4.49
N LYS A 96 2.62 -15.18 -5.45
CA LYS A 96 1.19 -14.93 -5.69
C LYS A 96 0.31 -15.79 -4.81
N LEU A 97 -0.65 -15.18 -4.13
CA LEU A 97 -1.75 -15.84 -3.43
C LEU A 97 -3.00 -15.81 -4.32
N THR A 98 -3.55 -16.99 -4.65
CA THR A 98 -4.56 -17.11 -5.72
C THR A 98 -5.99 -17.35 -5.21
N SER A 99 -6.16 -17.87 -3.99
CA SER A 99 -7.50 -18.26 -3.50
C SER A 99 -7.59 -18.10 -1.98
N PRO A 100 -8.51 -17.28 -1.47
CA PRO A 100 -8.81 -17.24 -0.04
C PRO A 100 -9.48 -18.56 0.43
N PRO A 101 -9.24 -18.99 1.69
CA PRO A 101 -8.34 -18.37 2.65
C PRO A 101 -6.88 -18.56 2.26
N TYR A 102 -6.06 -17.49 2.43
CA TYR A 102 -4.66 -17.50 2.03
C TYR A 102 -3.80 -18.27 3.04
N ASP A 103 -2.88 -19.10 2.53
CA ASP A 103 -1.86 -19.78 3.32
C ASP A 103 -0.57 -18.94 3.32
N PHE A 104 -0.50 -17.98 4.25
CA PHE A 104 0.66 -17.10 4.40
C PHE A 104 1.91 -17.89 4.85
N GLU A 105 1.77 -18.89 5.69
CA GLU A 105 2.89 -19.74 6.11
C GLU A 105 3.57 -20.42 4.91
N LYS A 106 2.77 -20.97 4.00
CA LYS A 106 3.28 -21.56 2.74
C LYS A 106 3.97 -20.52 1.87
N ALA A 107 3.42 -19.29 1.78
CA ALA A 107 4.01 -18.20 1.01
C ALA A 107 5.39 -17.80 1.55
N PHE A 108 5.54 -17.64 2.86
CA PHE A 108 6.81 -17.30 3.49
C PHE A 108 7.83 -18.43 3.41
N ARG A 109 7.38 -19.68 3.54
CA ARG A 109 8.23 -20.86 3.31
C ARG A 109 8.76 -20.87 1.88
N ALA A 110 7.90 -20.66 0.89
CA ALA A 110 8.32 -20.56 -0.51
C ALA A 110 9.31 -19.40 -0.75
N ALA A 111 9.14 -18.26 -0.08
CA ALA A 111 10.12 -17.18 -0.10
C ALA A 111 11.48 -17.66 0.39
N LYS A 112 11.53 -18.36 1.53
CA LYS A 112 12.78 -18.91 2.10
C LYS A 112 13.45 -19.93 1.20
N GLU A 113 12.69 -20.88 0.66
CA GLU A 113 13.18 -21.93 -0.26
C GLU A 113 13.76 -21.34 -1.54
N ASN A 114 13.23 -20.20 -2.01
CA ASN A 114 13.76 -19.46 -3.15
C ASN A 114 14.84 -18.43 -2.77
N SER A 115 15.36 -18.50 -1.53
CA SER A 115 16.43 -17.63 -1.03
C SER A 115 16.11 -16.13 -1.15
N VAL A 116 14.86 -15.74 -0.98
CA VAL A 116 14.44 -14.34 -0.87
C VAL A 116 15.16 -13.69 0.31
N GLN A 117 15.66 -12.48 0.13
CA GLN A 117 16.45 -11.73 1.10
C GLN A 117 15.73 -10.48 1.60
N ILE A 118 14.85 -9.88 0.79
CA ILE A 118 13.99 -8.74 1.11
C ILE A 118 12.59 -8.99 0.56
N LEU A 119 11.56 -8.50 1.24
CA LEU A 119 10.18 -8.78 0.88
C LEU A 119 9.39 -7.47 0.75
N LEU A 120 8.73 -7.29 -0.39
CA LEU A 120 7.70 -6.27 -0.58
C LEU A 120 6.33 -6.91 -0.45
N VAL A 121 5.51 -6.42 0.47
CA VAL A 121 4.10 -6.86 0.65
C VAL A 121 3.19 -5.80 0.05
N LEU A 122 2.50 -6.15 -1.03
CA LEU A 122 1.62 -5.23 -1.74
C LEU A 122 0.30 -5.01 -0.99
N SER A 123 -0.35 -3.89 -1.31
CA SER A 123 -1.54 -3.37 -0.59
C SER A 123 -2.82 -4.09 -1.00
N SER A 124 -2.96 -5.37 -0.63
CA SER A 124 -4.23 -6.07 -0.81
C SER A 124 -5.18 -5.82 0.37
N PRO A 125 -6.46 -5.48 0.10
CA PRO A 125 -7.47 -5.40 1.16
C PRO A 125 -7.70 -6.76 1.86
N LEU A 126 -7.38 -7.88 1.20
CA LEU A 126 -7.50 -9.22 1.77
C LEU A 126 -6.36 -9.56 2.73
N PHE A 127 -5.25 -8.79 2.72
CA PHE A 127 -4.13 -8.96 3.66
C PHE A 127 -4.36 -8.20 4.97
N ALA A 128 -5.16 -7.13 4.95
CA ALA A 128 -5.34 -6.25 6.11
C ALA A 128 -5.82 -6.98 7.39
N PRO A 129 -6.80 -7.92 7.33
CA PRO A 129 -7.20 -8.72 8.50
C PRO A 129 -6.11 -9.64 9.04
N HIS A 130 -5.10 -9.96 8.23
CA HIS A 130 -3.99 -10.86 8.52
C HIS A 130 -2.68 -10.12 8.83
N ASN A 131 -2.73 -8.82 9.09
CA ASN A 131 -1.53 -8.01 9.30
C ASN A 131 -0.58 -8.59 10.37
N LYS A 132 -1.12 -9.00 11.51
CA LYS A 132 -0.34 -9.60 12.60
C LYS A 132 0.33 -10.90 12.19
N GLU A 133 -0.40 -11.79 11.51
CA GLU A 133 0.13 -13.05 10.99
C GLU A 133 1.28 -12.82 10.00
N ILE A 134 1.09 -11.89 9.04
CA ILE A 134 2.11 -11.56 8.02
C ILE A 134 3.36 -10.98 8.68
N VAL A 135 3.19 -10.09 9.66
CA VAL A 135 4.31 -9.50 10.43
C VAL A 135 5.07 -10.56 11.22
N ASP A 136 4.36 -11.44 11.94
CA ASP A 136 4.98 -12.52 12.72
C ASP A 136 5.77 -13.48 11.82
N LEU A 137 5.25 -13.79 10.64
CA LEU A 137 5.95 -14.59 9.63
C LEU A 137 7.19 -13.89 9.10
N ALA A 138 7.11 -12.60 8.76
CA ALA A 138 8.27 -11.82 8.32
C ALA A 138 9.40 -11.88 9.37
N MET A 139 9.07 -11.73 10.64
CA MET A 139 10.02 -11.84 11.76
C MET A 139 10.58 -13.26 11.91
N ARG A 140 9.73 -14.27 11.90
CA ARG A 140 10.13 -15.69 12.04
C ARG A 140 11.08 -16.12 10.93
N TYR A 141 10.82 -15.69 9.70
CA TYR A 141 11.66 -16.00 8.54
C TYR A 141 12.85 -15.04 8.36
N GLN A 142 13.00 -14.05 9.25
CA GLN A 142 14.05 -13.03 9.23
C GLN A 142 14.14 -12.32 7.85
N LEU A 143 12.99 -11.96 7.31
CA LEU A 143 12.89 -11.23 6.03
C LEU A 143 12.65 -9.75 6.30
N PRO A 144 13.62 -8.87 5.99
CA PRO A 144 13.38 -7.43 5.96
C PRO A 144 12.22 -7.13 5.01
N THR A 145 11.17 -6.49 5.55
CA THR A 145 9.90 -6.34 4.83
C THR A 145 9.47 -4.89 4.77
N MET A 146 9.04 -4.46 3.58
CA MET A 146 8.36 -3.20 3.33
C MET A 146 6.86 -3.43 3.21
N PHE A 147 6.08 -2.65 3.95
CA PHE A 147 4.62 -2.62 3.93
C PHE A 147 4.10 -1.29 3.37
N THR A 148 2.81 -1.24 3.04
CA THR A 148 2.17 0.01 2.59
C THR A 148 1.72 0.87 3.77
N PHE A 149 1.15 0.27 4.81
CA PHE A 149 0.48 1.01 5.88
C PHE A 149 1.22 0.93 7.21
N LYS A 150 1.22 2.03 7.93
CA LYS A 150 1.84 2.20 9.24
C LYS A 150 1.39 1.15 10.27
N TYR A 151 0.12 0.73 10.26
CA TYR A 151 -0.39 -0.25 11.21
C TYR A 151 0.34 -1.61 11.17
N TYR A 152 0.97 -1.99 10.05
CA TYR A 152 1.87 -3.15 10.03
C TYR A 152 3.12 -2.93 10.87
N VAL A 153 3.67 -1.71 10.85
CA VAL A 153 4.87 -1.36 11.62
C VAL A 153 4.54 -1.24 13.10
N GLU A 154 3.39 -0.70 13.46
CA GLU A 154 2.86 -0.62 14.82
C GLU A 154 2.63 -2.02 15.44
N THR A 155 2.29 -3.01 14.60
CA THR A 155 2.16 -4.42 15.04
C THR A 155 3.46 -5.21 15.03
N GLY A 156 4.61 -4.55 14.77
CA GLY A 156 5.94 -5.14 14.81
C GLY A 156 6.60 -5.35 13.44
N GLY A 157 6.02 -4.85 12.34
CA GLY A 157 6.66 -4.84 11.03
C GLY A 157 7.89 -3.94 11.01
N LEU A 158 8.79 -4.15 10.03
CA LEU A 158 10.05 -3.43 9.97
C LEU A 158 9.90 -1.99 9.47
N MET A 159 9.28 -1.80 8.31
CA MET A 159 9.11 -0.47 7.71
C MET A 159 7.90 -0.43 6.79
N SER A 160 7.30 0.75 6.70
CA SER A 160 6.21 1.03 5.75
C SER A 160 6.41 2.36 5.07
N TYR A 161 5.92 2.43 3.83
CA TYR A 161 5.79 3.70 3.11
C TYR A 161 4.44 3.76 2.43
N GLY A 162 3.61 4.72 2.79
CA GLY A 162 2.27 4.86 2.25
C GLY A 162 1.58 6.13 2.68
N VAL A 163 0.29 6.24 2.34
CA VAL A 163 -0.49 7.41 2.69
C VAL A 163 -0.74 7.44 4.21
N ASP A 164 -0.59 8.63 4.78
CA ASP A 164 -1.12 8.90 6.11
C ASP A 164 -2.66 8.85 6.05
N THR A 165 -3.22 7.85 6.72
CA THR A 165 -4.65 7.56 6.63
C THR A 165 -5.50 8.53 7.44
N GLU A 166 -4.97 9.14 8.51
CA GLU A 166 -5.73 10.03 9.37
C GLU A 166 -6.19 11.31 8.64
N PRO A 167 -5.32 12.09 7.97
CA PRO A 167 -5.75 13.22 7.16
C PRO A 167 -6.71 12.82 6.03
N LEU A 168 -6.52 11.63 5.44
CA LEU A 168 -7.36 11.13 4.37
C LEU A 168 -8.79 10.86 4.86
N PHE A 169 -8.97 10.22 6.01
CA PHE A 169 -10.29 10.01 6.61
C PHE A 169 -10.93 11.35 7.02
N ARG A 170 -10.18 12.29 7.60
CA ARG A 170 -10.65 13.65 7.93
C ARG A 170 -11.15 14.37 6.67
N ARG A 171 -10.42 14.23 5.56
CA ARG A 171 -10.81 14.83 4.28
C ARG A 171 -12.08 14.22 3.72
N GLY A 172 -12.23 12.89 3.77
CA GLY A 172 -13.46 12.20 3.41
C GLY A 172 -14.66 12.67 4.22
N ALA A 173 -14.51 12.80 5.53
CA ALA A 173 -15.56 13.33 6.42
C ALA A 173 -15.94 14.78 6.06
N ALA A 174 -14.99 15.61 5.65
CA ALA A 174 -15.25 16.96 5.19
C ALA A 174 -16.10 17.00 3.91
N PHE A 175 -15.89 16.06 2.97
CA PHE A 175 -16.74 15.90 1.78
C PHE A 175 -18.17 15.50 2.18
N VAL A 176 -18.31 14.51 3.07
CA VAL A 176 -19.63 14.12 3.60
C VAL A 176 -20.35 15.33 4.22
N ALA A 177 -19.66 16.10 5.07
CA ALA A 177 -20.25 17.29 5.71
C ALA A 177 -20.70 18.36 4.69
N LYS A 178 -19.95 18.58 3.59
CA LYS A 178 -20.36 19.49 2.52
C LYS A 178 -21.62 19.01 1.81
N ILE A 179 -21.70 17.72 1.50
CA ILE A 179 -22.87 17.13 0.84
C ILE A 179 -24.10 17.21 1.72
N LEU A 180 -23.99 16.92 3.01
CA LEU A 180 -25.10 17.05 3.97
C LEU A 180 -25.60 18.50 4.13
N ARG A 181 -24.76 19.49 3.79
CA ARG A 181 -25.12 20.92 3.74
C ARG A 181 -25.65 21.38 2.38
N GLY A 182 -25.87 20.45 1.43
CA GLY A 182 -26.49 20.72 0.13
C GLY A 182 -25.51 20.86 -1.04
N ALA A 183 -24.21 20.65 -0.84
CA ALA A 183 -23.28 20.63 -1.98
C ALA A 183 -23.52 19.38 -2.84
N LYS A 184 -23.40 19.51 -4.15
CA LYS A 184 -23.52 18.37 -5.06
C LYS A 184 -22.18 17.66 -5.20
N ALA A 185 -22.20 16.33 -5.18
CA ALA A 185 -20.98 15.53 -5.38
C ALA A 185 -20.31 15.80 -6.73
N SER A 186 -21.11 16.08 -7.77
CA SER A 186 -20.64 16.44 -9.12
C SER A 186 -19.79 17.71 -9.19
N GLU A 187 -19.93 18.60 -8.20
CA GLU A 187 -19.24 19.90 -8.11
C GLU A 187 -18.05 19.86 -7.14
N LEU A 188 -17.91 18.78 -6.37
CA LEU A 188 -16.81 18.59 -5.41
C LEU A 188 -15.69 17.79 -6.07
N PRO A 189 -14.43 18.26 -5.99
CA PRO A 189 -13.31 17.57 -6.64
C PRO A 189 -13.07 16.19 -6.06
N VAL A 190 -12.53 15.29 -6.88
CA VAL A 190 -11.87 14.07 -6.40
C VAL A 190 -10.40 14.36 -6.23
N GLU A 191 -9.87 14.15 -5.03
CA GLU A 191 -8.51 14.55 -4.67
C GLU A 191 -7.58 13.33 -4.63
N GLN A 192 -6.38 13.48 -5.19
CA GLN A 192 -5.32 12.50 -5.00
C GLN A 192 -4.62 12.77 -3.67
N ALA A 193 -4.44 11.75 -2.85
CA ALA A 193 -3.68 11.86 -1.62
C ALA A 193 -2.22 12.24 -1.92
N SER A 194 -1.68 13.18 -1.15
CA SER A 194 -0.33 13.71 -1.33
C SER A 194 0.56 13.57 -0.09
N ASN A 195 -0.03 13.23 1.05
CA ASN A 195 0.70 13.05 2.30
C ASN A 195 1.11 11.59 2.45
N PHE A 196 2.39 11.32 2.25
CA PHE A 196 2.99 9.99 2.42
C PHE A 196 3.98 10.01 3.56
N GLU A 197 4.04 8.91 4.31
CA GLU A 197 4.93 8.75 5.45
C GLU A 197 5.77 7.48 5.32
N LEU A 198 7.03 7.61 5.73
CA LEU A 198 7.94 6.50 5.97
C LEU A 198 7.98 6.25 7.48
N THR A 199 7.54 5.08 7.91
CA THR A 199 7.61 4.63 9.30
C THR A 199 8.61 3.48 9.41
N VAL A 200 9.45 3.53 10.44
CA VAL A 200 10.51 2.52 10.69
C VAL A 200 10.43 2.04 12.12
N ASN A 201 10.61 0.74 12.33
CA ASN A 201 10.64 0.13 13.67
C ASN A 201 12.06 -0.37 14.01
N LEU A 202 12.76 0.40 14.85
CA LEU A 202 14.10 0.05 15.31
C LEU A 202 14.11 -1.10 16.31
N LYS A 203 13.04 -1.29 17.10
CA LYS A 203 12.90 -2.49 17.96
C LYS A 203 12.92 -3.76 17.13
N THR A 204 12.13 -3.76 16.05
CA THR A 204 12.06 -4.88 15.10
C THR A 204 13.39 -5.08 14.40
N ALA A 205 14.01 -3.99 13.90
CA ALA A 205 15.32 -4.06 13.26
C ALA A 205 16.36 -4.70 14.21
N LYS A 206 16.45 -4.22 15.44
CA LYS A 206 17.37 -4.74 16.47
C LYS A 206 17.09 -6.21 16.82
N ALA A 207 15.83 -6.57 17.02
CA ALA A 207 15.43 -7.94 17.35
C ALA A 207 15.75 -8.96 16.24
N ALA A 208 15.65 -8.53 14.97
CA ALA A 208 15.95 -9.36 13.80
C ALA A 208 17.42 -9.26 13.33
N GLY A 209 18.26 -8.44 13.97
CA GLY A 209 19.65 -8.22 13.57
C GLY A 209 19.81 -7.43 12.27
N PHE A 210 18.82 -6.59 11.91
CA PHE A 210 18.90 -5.73 10.75
C PHE A 210 19.52 -4.39 11.11
N THR A 211 20.40 -3.90 10.23
CA THR A 211 20.97 -2.54 10.35
C THR A 211 20.38 -1.69 9.23
N LEU A 212 19.78 -0.57 9.60
CA LEU A 212 19.21 0.38 8.64
C LEU A 212 20.18 1.55 8.44
N PRO A 213 20.40 2.00 7.18
CA PRO A 213 21.25 3.15 6.89
C PRO A 213 20.70 4.45 7.53
N THR A 214 21.60 5.34 7.90
CA THR A 214 21.24 6.66 8.42
C THR A 214 20.37 7.45 7.43
N SER A 215 20.57 7.27 6.12
CA SER A 215 19.75 7.92 5.08
C SER A 215 18.27 7.55 5.16
N ILE A 216 17.95 6.32 5.51
CA ILE A 216 16.56 5.85 5.73
C ILE A 216 16.00 6.48 7.01
N LEU A 217 16.77 6.47 8.10
CA LEU A 217 16.32 7.00 9.40
C LEU A 217 16.08 8.52 9.34
N LEU A 218 16.92 9.29 8.64
CA LEU A 218 16.73 10.72 8.45
C LEU A 218 15.50 11.08 7.59
N ARG A 219 15.03 10.15 6.77
CA ARG A 219 13.84 10.34 5.91
C ARG A 219 12.58 9.83 6.56
N ALA A 220 12.69 9.05 7.65
CA ALA A 220 11.53 8.53 8.35
C ALA A 220 10.75 9.69 8.99
N ASN A 221 9.43 9.68 8.76
CA ASN A 221 8.49 10.58 9.43
C ASN A 221 8.29 10.13 10.89
N GLU A 222 8.39 8.81 11.11
CA GLU A 222 8.27 8.22 12.43
C GLU A 222 9.26 7.05 12.61
N VAL A 223 9.87 7.00 13.78
CA VAL A 223 10.76 5.92 14.21
C VAL A 223 10.24 5.36 15.53
N ILE A 224 9.88 4.06 15.54
CA ILE A 224 9.45 3.34 16.73
C ILE A 224 10.69 2.75 17.41
N GLU A 225 10.96 3.20 18.65
CA GLU A 225 12.11 2.81 19.48
C GLU A 225 11.70 1.84 20.62
#